data_60ec08817f0602b108bd8e26595221be
#
_entry.id   60ec08817f0602b108bd8e26595221be
#
_cell.length_a   1.000
_cell.length_b   1.000
_cell.length_c   1.000
_cell.angle_alpha   90.00
_cell.angle_beta   90.00
_cell.angle_gamma   90.00
#
_symmetry.space_group_name_H-M   'P 1'
#
loop_
_entity.id
_entity.type
_entity.pdbx_description
1 polymer ?
#
loop_
_entity_poly.entity_id
_entity_poly.type
_entity_poly.pdbx_seq_one_letter_code
_entity_poly.pdbx_strand_id
1 'polypeptide(L)'
;ATSAIIRQICAECFPLEEVAVVEGGRTENQALLDQPFDKIFFTGSSHVGQEVLRRAAEHLTPATLELGGKSPVIVAKDADLTLAARRIAFGKLLNAGQTCVAPDYVLVAREVEDAFVAALQKQFDQLCPDPLHSAAYVHIVNQKHFDRLTGLMASGQIVYGGSIDPAALRIAPTILRNVSPDSPVMQEEIFGPILPILPVSSLDEAIAFAAARP
;
A
#
# COMPACT_ATOMS: atom_id res chain seq x y z
N ALA A 1 -18.91 -7.95 4.96
CA ALA A 1 -19.38 -7.92 6.35
C ALA A 1 -19.47 -6.49 6.88
N THR A 2 -18.39 -5.68 6.81
CA THR A 2 -18.35 -4.31 7.37
C THR A 2 -19.35 -3.37 6.69
N SER A 3 -19.47 -3.39 5.37
CA SER A 3 -20.44 -2.58 4.62
C SER A 3 -21.89 -2.85 5.06
N ALA A 4 -22.24 -4.11 5.28
CA ALA A 4 -23.57 -4.49 5.75
C ALA A 4 -23.88 -3.92 7.14
N ILE A 5 -22.90 -3.91 8.04
CA ILE A 5 -23.06 -3.28 9.37
C ILE A 5 -23.21 -1.75 9.26
N ILE A 6 -22.38 -1.12 8.42
CA ILE A 6 -22.50 0.34 8.16
C ILE A 6 -23.89 0.67 7.59
N ARG A 7 -24.37 -0.12 6.62
CA ARG A 7 -25.72 0.04 6.05
C ARG A 7 -26.80 -0.06 7.12
N GLN A 8 -26.70 -1.06 8.00
CA GLN A 8 -27.65 -1.22 9.10
C GLN A 8 -27.64 -0.02 10.04
N ILE A 9 -26.45 0.42 10.51
CA ILE A 9 -26.33 1.58 11.40
C ILE A 9 -26.91 2.82 10.73
N CYS A 10 -26.60 3.09 9.46
CA CYS A 10 -27.14 4.25 8.75
C CYS A 10 -28.67 4.17 8.65
N ALA A 11 -29.24 3.01 8.35
CA ALA A 11 -30.69 2.82 8.26
C ALA A 11 -31.41 2.98 9.61
N GLU A 12 -30.74 2.70 10.73
CA GLU A 12 -31.30 2.92 12.07
C GLU A 12 -31.19 4.39 12.54
N CYS A 13 -30.20 5.14 12.03
CA CYS A 13 -29.88 6.51 12.50
C CYS A 13 -30.43 7.59 11.60
N PHE A 14 -30.64 7.35 10.30
CA PHE A 14 -30.97 8.36 9.31
C PHE A 14 -32.10 7.90 8.39
N PRO A 15 -32.98 8.81 7.96
CA PRO A 15 -33.91 8.51 6.86
C PRO A 15 -33.16 8.30 5.54
N LEU A 16 -33.73 7.49 4.65
CA LEU A 16 -33.08 7.08 3.40
C LEU A 16 -32.76 8.27 2.49
N GLU A 17 -33.57 9.33 2.57
CA GLU A 17 -33.41 10.56 1.81
C GLU A 17 -32.18 11.38 2.24
N GLU A 18 -31.68 11.14 3.44
CA GLU A 18 -30.50 11.83 3.97
C GLU A 18 -29.23 10.99 3.81
N VAL A 19 -29.30 9.68 4.13
CA VAL A 19 -28.14 8.77 4.06
C VAL A 19 -28.56 7.43 3.48
N ALA A 20 -27.97 7.07 2.35
CA ALA A 20 -28.14 5.77 1.73
C ALA A 20 -26.77 5.05 1.59
N VAL A 21 -26.73 3.77 1.95
CA VAL A 21 -25.57 2.91 1.71
C VAL A 21 -25.92 1.89 0.63
N VAL A 22 -25.29 2.03 -0.53
CA VAL A 22 -25.44 1.08 -1.65
C VAL A 22 -24.32 0.06 -1.57
N GLU A 23 -24.69 -1.20 -1.39
CA GLU A 23 -23.74 -2.32 -1.40
C GLU A 23 -23.71 -2.92 -2.81
N GLY A 24 -22.50 -3.30 -3.25
CA GLY A 24 -22.36 -3.92 -4.56
C GLY A 24 -20.91 -4.04 -4.98
N GLY A 25 -20.72 -4.46 -6.21
CA GLY A 25 -19.42 -4.59 -6.84
C GLY A 25 -19.20 -3.51 -7.90
N ARG A 26 -18.50 -3.90 -8.95
CA ARG A 26 -18.13 -2.98 -10.04
C ARG A 26 -19.36 -2.43 -10.79
N THR A 27 -20.38 -3.26 -10.99
CA THR A 27 -21.59 -2.89 -11.74
C THR A 27 -22.37 -1.81 -11.01
N GLU A 28 -22.59 -1.98 -9.70
CA GLU A 28 -23.33 -1.04 -8.87
C GLU A 28 -22.56 0.29 -8.73
N ASN A 29 -21.24 0.21 -8.54
CA ASN A 29 -20.40 1.41 -8.51
C ASN A 29 -20.43 2.20 -9.83
N GLN A 30 -20.43 1.52 -10.98
CA GLN A 30 -20.57 2.18 -12.28
C GLN A 30 -21.94 2.85 -12.42
N ALA A 31 -23.03 2.16 -12.02
CA ALA A 31 -24.36 2.72 -12.06
C ALA A 31 -24.52 3.95 -11.16
N LEU A 32 -23.83 3.98 -10.00
CA LEU A 32 -23.78 5.17 -9.14
C LEU A 32 -23.05 6.32 -9.84
N LEU A 33 -21.90 6.07 -10.47
CA LEU A 33 -21.13 7.12 -11.14
C LEU A 33 -21.86 7.73 -12.35
N ASP A 34 -22.86 7.04 -12.90
CA ASP A 34 -23.72 7.56 -13.96
C ASP A 34 -24.82 8.49 -13.44
N GLN A 35 -24.95 8.70 -12.13
CA GLN A 35 -25.95 9.59 -11.54
C GLN A 35 -25.43 11.03 -11.42
N PRO A 36 -26.28 12.03 -11.54
CA PRO A 36 -25.93 13.46 -11.47
C PRO A 36 -25.73 13.91 -10.01
N PHE A 37 -24.66 13.49 -9.37
CA PHE A 37 -24.33 13.93 -8.03
C PHE A 37 -23.84 15.38 -8.00
N ASP A 38 -24.09 16.10 -6.91
CA ASP A 38 -23.54 17.44 -6.67
C ASP A 38 -22.03 17.40 -6.37
N LYS A 39 -21.53 16.28 -5.81
CA LYS A 39 -20.12 16.07 -5.51
C LYS A 39 -19.81 14.57 -5.38
N ILE A 40 -18.62 14.19 -5.85
CA ILE A 40 -18.07 12.85 -5.64
C ILE A 40 -16.82 12.94 -4.77
N PHE A 41 -16.74 12.12 -3.74
CA PHE A 41 -15.51 11.86 -2.98
C PHE A 41 -15.13 10.39 -3.17
N PHE A 42 -13.96 10.14 -3.74
CA PHE A 42 -13.53 8.79 -4.10
C PHE A 42 -12.17 8.46 -3.49
N THR A 43 -12.04 7.26 -2.96
CA THR A 43 -10.76 6.68 -2.53
C THR A 43 -10.50 5.38 -3.28
N GLY A 44 -9.33 5.26 -3.89
CA GLY A 44 -8.94 4.05 -4.62
C GLY A 44 -7.70 4.23 -5.50
N SER A 45 -7.52 3.34 -6.49
CA SER A 45 -6.37 3.43 -7.40
C SER A 45 -6.48 4.60 -8.37
N SER A 46 -5.34 5.13 -8.84
CA SER A 46 -5.28 6.20 -9.85
C SER A 46 -6.04 5.84 -11.12
N HIS A 47 -5.98 4.56 -11.55
CA HIS A 47 -6.73 4.08 -12.71
C HIS A 47 -8.25 4.23 -12.54
N VAL A 48 -8.78 3.84 -11.38
CA VAL A 48 -10.22 4.00 -11.09
C VAL A 48 -10.57 5.46 -10.87
N GLY A 49 -9.68 6.26 -10.25
CA GLY A 49 -9.85 7.70 -10.10
C GLY A 49 -10.01 8.43 -11.44
N GLN A 50 -9.26 8.02 -12.46
CA GLN A 50 -9.44 8.55 -13.82
C GLN A 50 -10.82 8.20 -14.41
N GLU A 51 -11.33 7.00 -14.14
CA GLU A 51 -12.69 6.60 -14.57
C GLU A 51 -13.75 7.43 -13.86
N VAL A 52 -13.59 7.66 -12.55
CA VAL A 52 -14.48 8.54 -11.77
C VAL A 52 -14.52 9.94 -12.38
N LEU A 53 -13.37 10.53 -12.72
CA LEU A 53 -13.32 11.86 -13.34
C LEU A 53 -14.00 11.90 -14.70
N ARG A 54 -13.83 10.87 -15.54
CA ARG A 54 -14.50 10.81 -16.86
C ARG A 54 -16.02 10.80 -16.71
N ARG A 55 -16.55 9.99 -15.77
CA ARG A 55 -17.99 9.93 -15.50
C ARG A 55 -18.51 11.22 -14.87
N ALA A 56 -17.79 11.77 -13.89
CA ALA A 56 -18.15 13.04 -13.27
C ALA A 56 -18.25 14.19 -14.27
N ALA A 57 -17.39 14.20 -15.29
CA ALA A 57 -17.41 15.22 -16.34
C ALA A 57 -18.69 15.23 -17.17
N GLU A 58 -19.38 14.10 -17.33
CA GLU A 58 -20.65 14.01 -18.08
C GLU A 58 -21.76 14.84 -17.42
N HIS A 59 -21.69 15.02 -16.09
CA HIS A 59 -22.64 15.80 -15.30
C HIS A 59 -22.05 17.09 -14.74
N LEU A 60 -20.79 17.45 -15.09
CA LEU A 60 -20.04 18.57 -14.50
C LEU A 60 -19.91 18.46 -12.97
N THR A 61 -19.94 17.24 -12.45
CA THR A 61 -19.84 16.96 -11.02
C THR A 61 -18.41 17.14 -10.52
N PRO A 62 -18.16 18.02 -9.52
CA PRO A 62 -16.83 18.15 -8.92
C PRO A 62 -16.47 16.87 -8.16
N ALA A 63 -15.24 16.37 -8.37
CA ALA A 63 -14.74 15.18 -7.69
C ALA A 63 -13.46 15.47 -6.88
N THR A 64 -13.42 14.95 -5.66
CA THR A 64 -12.22 14.88 -4.82
C THR A 64 -11.72 13.44 -4.83
N LEU A 65 -10.44 13.25 -5.14
CA LEU A 65 -9.83 11.94 -5.26
C LEU A 65 -8.77 11.75 -4.19
N GLU A 66 -8.89 10.67 -3.42
CA GLU A 66 -7.87 10.13 -2.54
C GLU A 66 -7.30 8.87 -3.20
N LEU A 67 -6.05 8.93 -3.62
CA LEU A 67 -5.44 7.90 -4.44
C LEU A 67 -4.24 7.27 -3.72
N GLY A 68 -3.68 6.23 -4.30
CA GLY A 68 -2.43 5.66 -3.88
C GLY A 68 -1.23 6.51 -4.27
N GLY A 69 -0.06 6.02 -3.94
CA GLY A 69 1.20 6.64 -4.27
C GLY A 69 2.37 5.68 -4.08
N LYS A 70 3.54 6.08 -4.57
CA LYS A 70 4.76 5.32 -4.34
C LYS A 70 5.60 6.03 -3.27
N SER A 71 5.16 5.91 -2.01
CA SER A 71 5.69 6.65 -0.86
C SER A 71 7.14 6.26 -0.54
N PRO A 72 8.13 7.12 -0.80
CA PRO A 72 9.53 6.87 -0.47
C PRO A 72 9.80 7.03 1.01
N VAL A 73 10.74 6.25 1.54
CA VAL A 73 11.40 6.53 2.81
C VAL A 73 12.88 6.78 2.53
N ILE A 74 13.41 7.86 3.07
CA ILE A 74 14.83 8.19 2.98
C ILE A 74 15.50 7.98 4.34
N VAL A 75 16.51 7.12 4.38
CA VAL A 75 17.32 6.84 5.58
C VAL A 75 18.71 7.42 5.35
N ALA A 76 18.96 8.58 5.93
CA ALA A 76 20.25 9.26 5.84
C ALA A 76 21.33 8.56 6.70
N LYS A 77 22.61 8.82 6.44
CA LYS A 77 23.73 8.18 7.12
C LYS A 77 23.81 8.45 8.63
N ASP A 78 23.23 9.56 9.07
CA ASP A 78 23.18 10.01 10.48
C ASP A 78 21.84 9.70 11.16
N ALA A 79 20.96 8.94 10.49
CA ALA A 79 19.67 8.55 11.06
C ALA A 79 19.86 7.57 12.26
N ASP A 80 18.97 7.68 13.25
CA ASP A 80 18.81 6.62 14.25
C ASP A 80 18.20 5.39 13.58
N LEU A 81 19.04 4.41 13.24
CA LEU A 81 18.63 3.21 12.49
C LEU A 81 17.63 2.35 13.25
N THR A 82 17.70 2.32 14.60
CA THR A 82 16.75 1.55 15.41
C THR A 82 15.36 2.16 15.35
N LEU A 83 15.29 3.47 15.51
CA LEU A 83 14.01 4.21 15.42
C LEU A 83 13.45 4.18 13.99
N ALA A 84 14.29 4.37 12.98
CA ALA A 84 13.90 4.30 11.56
C ALA A 84 13.32 2.92 11.22
N ALA A 85 14.05 1.85 11.56
CA ALA A 85 13.62 0.47 11.34
C ALA A 85 12.29 0.17 12.03
N ARG A 86 12.11 0.59 13.29
CA ARG A 86 10.87 0.39 14.04
C ARG A 86 9.67 1.07 13.38
N ARG A 87 9.82 2.33 12.94
CA ARG A 87 8.74 3.09 12.28
C ARG A 87 8.38 2.51 10.93
N ILE A 88 9.39 2.14 10.14
CA ILE A 88 9.20 1.54 8.82
C ILE A 88 8.54 0.16 8.94
N ALA A 89 9.01 -0.69 9.87
CA ALA A 89 8.42 -1.98 10.13
C ALA A 89 6.95 -1.85 10.55
N PHE A 90 6.63 -0.94 11.48
CA PHE A 90 5.25 -0.68 11.88
C PHE A 90 4.39 -0.25 10.69
N GLY A 91 4.83 0.74 9.90
CA GLY A 91 4.08 1.22 8.74
C GLY A 91 3.89 0.15 7.66
N LYS A 92 4.87 -0.76 7.50
CA LYS A 92 4.77 -1.85 6.52
C LYS A 92 3.94 -3.03 6.99
N LEU A 93 3.90 -3.28 8.30
CA LEU A 93 3.08 -4.35 8.90
C LEU A 93 1.61 -3.95 9.06
N LEU A 94 1.33 -2.65 9.24
CA LEU A 94 -0.03 -2.15 9.36
C LEU A 94 -0.85 -2.56 8.12
N ASN A 95 -1.92 -3.31 8.36
CA ASN A 95 -2.76 -3.88 7.30
C ASN A 95 -1.98 -4.67 6.22
N ALA A 96 -0.85 -5.31 6.60
CA ALA A 96 0.07 -5.98 5.69
C ALA A 96 0.57 -5.07 4.53
N GLY A 97 0.79 -3.79 4.81
CA GLY A 97 1.23 -2.81 3.82
C GLY A 97 0.16 -2.39 2.80
N GLN A 98 -1.07 -2.83 2.94
CA GLN A 98 -2.20 -2.48 2.08
C GLN A 98 -2.79 -1.13 2.52
N THR A 99 -1.99 -0.08 2.45
CA THR A 99 -2.31 1.27 2.93
C THR A 99 -1.65 2.29 2.01
N CYS A 100 -2.40 3.33 1.59
CA CYS A 100 -1.94 4.36 0.66
C CYS A 100 -0.72 5.16 1.15
N VAL A 101 -0.50 5.22 2.47
CA VAL A 101 0.63 5.90 3.12
C VAL A 101 1.69 4.92 3.65
N ALA A 102 1.61 3.63 3.31
CA ALA A 102 2.61 2.66 3.73
C ALA A 102 3.98 2.99 3.10
N PRO A 103 5.09 2.74 3.79
CA PRO A 103 6.41 2.75 3.17
C PRO A 103 6.41 1.86 1.93
N ASP A 104 6.56 2.44 0.74
CA ASP A 104 6.52 1.66 -0.50
C ASP A 104 7.92 1.13 -0.85
N TYR A 105 8.94 1.99 -0.78
CA TYR A 105 10.35 1.63 -0.92
C TYR A 105 11.24 2.48 -0.03
N VAL A 106 12.48 2.04 0.19
CA VAL A 106 13.47 2.74 1.01
C VAL A 106 14.67 3.11 0.16
N LEU A 107 15.06 4.39 0.24
CA LEU A 107 16.34 4.91 -0.22
C LEU A 107 17.24 5.05 1.00
N VAL A 108 18.31 4.28 1.08
CA VAL A 108 19.18 4.25 2.25
C VAL A 108 20.60 4.67 1.87
N ALA A 109 21.25 5.49 2.70
CA ALA A 109 22.65 5.80 2.51
C ALA A 109 23.48 4.51 2.51
N ARG A 110 24.30 4.33 1.47
CA ARG A 110 25.07 3.09 1.22
C ARG A 110 25.87 2.63 2.41
N GLU A 111 26.44 3.58 3.17
CA GLU A 111 27.31 3.29 4.30
C GLU A 111 26.58 2.62 5.48
N VAL A 112 25.26 2.79 5.56
CA VAL A 112 24.45 2.26 6.66
C VAL A 112 23.45 1.19 6.21
N GLU A 113 23.45 0.81 4.93
CA GLU A 113 22.49 -0.14 4.35
C GLU A 113 22.43 -1.46 5.10
N ASP A 114 23.58 -2.12 5.34
CA ASP A 114 23.60 -3.43 6.00
C ASP A 114 23.12 -3.35 7.45
N ALA A 115 23.54 -2.31 8.17
CA ALA A 115 23.11 -2.09 9.55
C ALA A 115 21.61 -1.78 9.63
N PHE A 116 21.09 -1.00 8.68
CA PHE A 116 19.66 -0.70 8.60
C PHE A 116 18.82 -1.96 8.27
N VAL A 117 19.26 -2.77 7.30
CA VAL A 117 18.58 -4.03 6.95
C VAL A 117 18.53 -4.96 8.16
N ALA A 118 19.65 -5.14 8.88
CA ALA A 118 19.67 -5.96 10.08
C ALA A 118 18.74 -5.44 11.19
N ALA A 119 18.70 -4.11 11.40
CA ALA A 119 17.77 -3.49 12.33
C ALA A 119 16.30 -3.71 11.93
N LEU A 120 15.99 -3.61 10.64
CA LEU A 120 14.64 -3.80 10.10
C LEU A 120 14.16 -5.26 10.24
N GLN A 121 15.02 -6.24 9.92
CA GLN A 121 14.74 -7.66 10.14
C GLN A 121 14.37 -7.94 11.60
N LYS A 122 15.20 -7.44 12.53
CA LYS A 122 14.92 -7.56 13.97
C LYS A 122 13.56 -6.97 14.36
N GLN A 123 13.16 -5.83 13.76
CA GLN A 123 11.87 -5.22 14.06
C GLN A 123 10.72 -6.05 13.49
N PHE A 124 10.86 -6.64 12.31
CA PHE A 124 9.85 -7.56 11.78
C PHE A 124 9.69 -8.80 12.67
N ASP A 125 10.80 -9.42 13.12
CA ASP A 125 10.75 -10.57 14.04
C ASP A 125 10.06 -10.22 15.35
N GLN A 126 10.30 -9.02 15.90
CA GLN A 126 9.70 -8.58 17.16
C GLN A 126 8.22 -8.23 17.04
N LEU A 127 7.81 -7.56 15.96
CA LEU A 127 6.45 -7.07 15.77
C LEU A 127 5.51 -8.11 15.17
N CYS A 128 6.05 -9.04 14.38
CA CYS A 128 5.27 -10.06 13.68
C CYS A 128 6.05 -11.38 13.56
N PRO A 129 6.26 -12.12 14.67
CA PRO A 129 7.13 -13.31 14.68
C PRO A 129 6.57 -14.48 13.88
N ASP A 130 5.27 -14.53 13.65
CA ASP A 130 4.62 -15.59 12.86
C ASP A 130 3.57 -14.98 11.91
N PRO A 131 4.00 -14.36 10.81
CA PRO A 131 3.08 -13.65 9.92
C PRO A 131 2.09 -14.57 9.19
N LEU A 132 2.42 -15.83 8.98
CA LEU A 132 1.53 -16.73 8.24
C LEU A 132 0.40 -17.31 9.10
N HIS A 133 0.57 -17.40 10.44
CA HIS A 133 -0.42 -18.01 11.33
C HIS A 133 -1.00 -17.05 12.37
N SER A 134 -0.38 -15.91 12.61
CA SER A 134 -0.86 -14.92 13.59
C SER A 134 -2.22 -14.37 13.22
N ALA A 135 -3.17 -14.39 14.16
CA ALA A 135 -4.48 -13.75 13.99
C ALA A 135 -4.40 -12.21 13.91
N ALA A 136 -3.31 -11.62 14.40
CA ALA A 136 -3.08 -10.18 14.36
C ALA A 136 -2.54 -9.68 13.02
N TYR A 137 -2.04 -10.58 12.16
CA TYR A 137 -1.53 -10.21 10.84
C TYR A 137 -2.56 -10.58 9.77
N VAL A 138 -3.00 -9.58 9.01
CA VAL A 138 -4.09 -9.73 8.05
C VAL A 138 -3.64 -10.41 6.75
N HIS A 139 -4.59 -10.98 6.02
CA HIS A 139 -4.38 -11.52 4.69
C HIS A 139 -4.43 -10.43 3.60
N ILE A 140 -3.94 -10.75 2.42
CA ILE A 140 -4.12 -9.92 1.22
C ILE A 140 -5.60 -9.98 0.80
N VAL A 141 -6.13 -8.85 0.39
CA VAL A 141 -7.57 -8.61 0.20
C VAL A 141 -8.26 -9.60 -0.75
N ASN A 142 -7.56 -10.11 -1.76
CA ASN A 142 -8.08 -11.10 -2.70
C ASN A 142 -6.96 -11.80 -3.49
N GLN A 143 -7.32 -12.86 -4.20
CA GLN A 143 -6.39 -13.69 -5.00
C GLN A 143 -5.64 -12.86 -6.06
N LYS A 144 -6.32 -11.97 -6.79
CA LYS A 144 -5.68 -11.14 -7.82
C LYS A 144 -4.51 -10.32 -7.26
N HIS A 145 -4.69 -9.68 -6.11
CA HIS A 145 -3.63 -8.90 -5.47
C HIS A 145 -2.55 -9.78 -4.85
N PHE A 146 -2.92 -10.96 -4.33
CA PHE A 146 -1.95 -11.93 -3.85
C PHE A 146 -1.01 -12.40 -4.98
N ASP A 147 -1.55 -12.78 -6.13
CA ASP A 147 -0.77 -13.23 -7.31
C ASP A 147 0.13 -12.11 -7.83
N ARG A 148 -0.38 -10.87 -7.92
CA ARG A 148 0.40 -9.70 -8.30
C ARG A 148 1.58 -9.49 -7.36
N LEU A 149 1.34 -9.47 -6.06
CA LEU A 149 2.38 -9.27 -5.05
C LEU A 149 3.42 -10.38 -5.09
N THR A 150 3.00 -11.64 -5.20
CA THR A 150 3.90 -12.77 -5.33
C THR A 150 4.80 -12.62 -6.56
N GLY A 151 4.24 -12.15 -7.68
CA GLY A 151 5.03 -11.85 -8.89
C GLY A 151 6.05 -10.72 -8.67
N LEU A 152 5.72 -9.69 -7.89
CA LEU A 152 6.63 -8.58 -7.59
C LEU A 152 7.87 -9.01 -6.77
N MET A 153 7.80 -10.10 -6.01
CA MET A 153 8.95 -10.61 -5.25
C MET A 153 10.13 -11.05 -6.15
N ALA A 154 9.88 -11.35 -7.41
CA ALA A 154 10.93 -11.67 -8.38
C ALA A 154 11.74 -10.44 -8.85
N SER A 155 11.39 -9.24 -8.43
CA SER A 155 12.04 -7.99 -8.86
C SER A 155 13.40 -7.71 -8.21
N GLY A 156 13.83 -8.54 -7.26
CA GLY A 156 15.11 -8.38 -6.57
C GLY A 156 15.49 -9.61 -5.78
N GLN A 157 16.55 -9.50 -5.00
CA GLN A 157 17.01 -10.55 -4.10
C GLN A 157 16.23 -10.47 -2.78
N ILE A 158 15.52 -11.54 -2.43
CA ILE A 158 14.89 -11.66 -1.11
C ILE A 158 15.99 -11.87 -0.07
N VAL A 159 16.10 -10.95 0.89
CA VAL A 159 17.06 -11.03 2.00
C VAL A 159 16.38 -11.27 3.35
N TYR A 160 15.05 -11.18 3.40
CA TYR A 160 14.22 -11.51 4.56
C TYR A 160 12.80 -11.83 4.11
N GLY A 161 12.13 -12.75 4.82
CA GLY A 161 10.75 -13.13 4.53
C GLY A 161 10.62 -14.01 3.28
N GLY A 162 9.72 -13.64 2.37
CA GLY A 162 9.47 -14.37 1.12
C GLY A 162 8.54 -15.58 1.26
N SER A 163 8.14 -15.94 2.47
CA SER A 163 7.20 -17.06 2.71
C SER A 163 5.77 -16.61 2.41
N ILE A 164 5.00 -17.53 1.82
CA ILE A 164 3.60 -17.31 1.45
C ILE A 164 2.71 -18.47 1.92
N ASP A 165 1.45 -18.15 2.19
CA ASP A 165 0.36 -19.12 2.33
C ASP A 165 -0.74 -18.78 1.32
N PRO A 166 -0.78 -19.46 0.16
CA PRO A 166 -1.77 -19.19 -0.88
C PRO A 166 -3.21 -19.52 -0.44
N ALA A 167 -3.40 -20.49 0.46
CA ALA A 167 -4.74 -20.88 0.93
C ALA A 167 -5.34 -19.80 1.85
N ALA A 168 -4.49 -19.16 2.66
CA ALA A 168 -4.88 -18.07 3.54
C ALA A 168 -4.66 -16.68 2.92
N LEU A 169 -4.16 -16.58 1.69
CA LEU A 169 -3.76 -15.34 1.02
C LEU A 169 -2.77 -14.51 1.85
N ARG A 170 -1.82 -15.13 2.52
CA ARG A 170 -0.85 -14.46 3.38
C ARG A 170 0.52 -14.41 2.75
N ILE A 171 1.18 -13.27 2.90
CA ILE A 171 2.56 -13.03 2.47
C ILE A 171 3.31 -12.48 3.68
N ALA A 172 4.38 -13.13 4.07
CA ALA A 172 5.27 -12.62 5.12
C ALA A 172 5.90 -11.28 4.73
N PRO A 173 6.19 -10.39 5.68
CA PRO A 173 6.97 -9.18 5.41
C PRO A 173 8.26 -9.55 4.68
N THR A 174 8.51 -8.93 3.54
CA THR A 174 9.57 -9.34 2.62
C THR A 174 10.45 -8.15 2.27
N ILE A 175 11.77 -8.29 2.50
CA ILE A 175 12.76 -7.28 2.11
C ILE A 175 13.43 -7.73 0.82
N LEU A 176 13.47 -6.82 -0.17
CA LEU A 176 14.18 -7.00 -1.43
C LEU A 176 15.40 -6.09 -1.47
N ARG A 177 16.56 -6.63 -1.87
CA ARG A 177 17.77 -5.87 -2.23
C ARG A 177 18.11 -6.10 -3.71
N ASN A 178 19.08 -5.35 -4.21
CA ASN A 178 19.51 -5.44 -5.61
C ASN A 178 18.35 -5.25 -6.60
N VAL A 179 17.45 -4.34 -6.27
CA VAL A 179 16.27 -4.01 -7.07
C VAL A 179 16.67 -2.97 -8.12
N SER A 180 16.39 -3.25 -9.40
CA SER A 180 16.53 -2.25 -10.45
C SER A 180 15.45 -1.17 -10.31
N PRO A 181 15.79 0.12 -10.50
CA PRO A 181 14.79 1.19 -10.56
C PRO A 181 13.70 0.99 -11.62
N ASP A 182 13.99 0.19 -12.65
CA ASP A 182 13.07 -0.10 -13.76
C ASP A 182 12.29 -1.41 -13.56
N SER A 183 12.53 -2.13 -12.46
CA SER A 183 11.83 -3.40 -12.20
C SER A 183 10.35 -3.17 -11.86
N PRO A 184 9.48 -4.17 -12.08
CA PRO A 184 8.04 -4.05 -11.83
C PRO A 184 7.67 -3.53 -10.43
N VAL A 185 8.38 -3.95 -9.38
CA VAL A 185 8.13 -3.51 -8.01
C VAL A 185 8.35 -2.00 -7.81
N MET A 186 9.11 -1.35 -8.72
CA MET A 186 9.39 0.09 -8.69
C MET A 186 8.48 0.90 -9.63
N GLN A 187 7.65 0.27 -10.47
CA GLN A 187 6.82 0.95 -11.47
C GLN A 187 5.38 1.17 -11.01
N GLU A 188 4.92 0.43 -10.02
CA GLU A 188 3.57 0.55 -9.46
C GLU A 188 3.59 0.65 -7.93
N GLU A 189 2.52 1.15 -7.33
CA GLU A 189 2.30 1.06 -5.89
C GLU A 189 2.25 -0.40 -5.46
N ILE A 190 3.05 -0.77 -4.46
CA ILE A 190 3.12 -2.17 -4.00
C ILE A 190 1.81 -2.58 -3.33
N PHE A 191 1.31 -1.75 -2.40
CA PHE A 191 0.08 -2.03 -1.63
C PHE A 191 0.10 -3.44 -1.02
N GLY A 192 1.20 -3.76 -0.34
CA GLY A 192 1.47 -5.09 0.21
C GLY A 192 2.75 -5.13 1.05
N PRO A 193 3.08 -6.29 1.66
CA PRO A 193 4.14 -6.42 2.65
C PRO A 193 5.54 -6.61 2.05
N ILE A 194 5.79 -6.10 0.86
CA ILE A 194 7.08 -6.17 0.17
C ILE A 194 7.76 -4.80 0.26
N LEU A 195 9.03 -4.77 0.62
CA LEU A 195 9.80 -3.54 0.81
C LEU A 195 11.13 -3.60 0.05
N PRO A 196 11.23 -2.97 -1.11
CA PRO A 196 12.49 -2.76 -1.81
C PRO A 196 13.38 -1.78 -1.06
N ILE A 197 14.68 -2.12 -0.96
CA ILE A 197 15.71 -1.25 -0.40
C ILE A 197 16.73 -0.96 -1.49
N LEU A 198 16.95 0.33 -1.77
CA LEU A 198 17.86 0.83 -2.78
C LEU A 198 18.92 1.71 -2.11
N PRO A 199 20.22 1.35 -2.23
CA PRO A 199 21.29 2.20 -1.71
C PRO A 199 21.49 3.45 -2.58
N VAL A 200 21.72 4.58 -1.90
CA VAL A 200 22.06 5.87 -2.53
C VAL A 200 23.38 6.38 -1.99
N SER A 201 24.08 7.17 -2.81
CA SER A 201 25.37 7.76 -2.46
C SER A 201 25.26 9.10 -1.72
N SER A 202 24.11 9.76 -1.81
CA SER A 202 23.86 11.03 -1.15
C SER A 202 22.38 11.29 -0.91
N LEU A 203 22.07 12.26 -0.05
CA LEU A 203 20.71 12.73 0.17
C LEU A 203 20.13 13.39 -1.10
N ASP A 204 20.95 14.13 -1.85
CA ASP A 204 20.53 14.77 -3.09
C ASP A 204 20.13 13.74 -4.15
N GLU A 205 20.88 12.64 -4.26
CA GLU A 205 20.49 11.51 -5.12
C GLU A 205 19.15 10.91 -4.70
N ALA A 206 18.93 10.71 -3.40
CA ALA A 206 17.66 10.19 -2.90
C ALA A 206 16.48 11.12 -3.22
N ILE A 207 16.66 12.43 -3.02
CA ILE A 207 15.64 13.44 -3.33
C ILE A 207 15.36 13.48 -4.85
N ALA A 208 16.39 13.49 -5.67
CA ALA A 208 16.25 13.50 -7.12
C ALA A 208 15.54 12.23 -7.62
N PHE A 209 15.90 11.07 -7.05
CA PHE A 209 15.25 9.80 -7.38
C PHE A 209 13.76 9.78 -7.03
N ALA A 210 13.40 10.28 -5.84
CA ALA A 210 12.00 10.37 -5.41
C ALA A 210 11.20 11.37 -6.26
N ALA A 211 11.77 12.55 -6.53
CA ALA A 211 11.13 13.61 -7.31
C ALA A 211 10.93 13.28 -8.80
N ALA A 212 11.70 12.33 -9.34
CA ALA A 212 11.56 11.88 -10.72
C ALA A 212 10.41 10.86 -10.93
N ARG A 213 9.71 10.49 -9.86
CA ARG A 213 8.59 9.53 -9.88
C ARG A 213 7.26 10.23 -9.61
N PRO A 214 6.17 9.76 -10.28
CA PRO A 214 4.83 10.31 -10.06
C PRO A 214 4.30 9.98 -8.66
#